data_501a695854ae3f1f87382cf4fc6fab5a
#
_entry.id   501a695854ae3f1f87382cf4fc6fab5a
#
_cell.length_a   1.000
_cell.length_b   1.000
_cell.length_c   1.000
_cell.angle_alpha   90.00
_cell.angle_beta   90.00
_cell.angle_gamma   90.00
#
_symmetry.space_group_name_H-M   'P 1'
#
loop_
_entity.id
_entity.type
_entity.pdbx_description
1 polymer ?
#
loop_
_entity_poly.entity_id
_entity_poly.type
_entity_poly.pdbx_seq_one_letter_code
_entity_poly.pdbx_strand_id
1 'polypeptide(L)'
;MKSRENLVRLKKFQVNEKRRQLLQLDMMIADFERMAGELELQIAAEEKKAGITDIHHFAYPTFAKAARQRCENLRDSQANLVQQR
;
A
#
# COMPACT_ATOMS: atom_id res chain seq x y z
N MET A 1 -18.33 -10.07 -40.88
CA MET A 1 -19.01 -8.76 -40.86
C MET A 1 -18.27 -7.77 -39.99
N LYS A 2 -18.05 -6.60 -40.53
CA LYS A 2 -17.25 -5.56 -39.89
C LYS A 2 -17.75 -5.15 -38.51
N SER A 3 -19.08 -5.02 -38.28
CA SER A 3 -19.65 -4.61 -37.01
C SER A 3 -19.40 -5.64 -35.90
N ARG A 4 -19.47 -6.92 -36.22
CA ARG A 4 -19.20 -8.01 -35.28
C ARG A 4 -17.71 -8.03 -34.89
N GLU A 5 -16.83 -7.87 -35.89
CA GLU A 5 -15.39 -7.79 -35.67
C GLU A 5 -15.01 -6.59 -34.82
N ASN A 6 -15.63 -5.43 -35.07
CA ASN A 6 -15.42 -4.21 -34.29
C ASN A 6 -15.86 -4.40 -32.84
N LEU A 7 -16.99 -5.09 -32.62
CA LEU A 7 -17.47 -5.38 -31.28
C LEU A 7 -16.50 -6.29 -30.52
N VAL A 8 -15.97 -7.31 -31.17
CA VAL A 8 -14.99 -8.22 -30.59
C VAL A 8 -13.71 -7.46 -30.23
N ARG A 9 -13.23 -6.57 -31.10
CA ARG A 9 -12.05 -5.75 -30.83
C ARG A 9 -12.26 -4.82 -29.66
N LEU A 10 -13.44 -4.19 -29.56
CA LEU A 10 -13.79 -3.32 -28.45
C LEU A 10 -13.80 -4.08 -27.14
N LYS A 11 -14.40 -5.26 -27.10
CA LYS A 11 -14.43 -6.11 -25.91
C LYS A 11 -13.03 -6.55 -25.47
N LYS A 12 -12.19 -6.93 -26.43
CA LYS A 12 -10.78 -7.28 -26.14
C LYS A 12 -10.03 -6.09 -25.55
N PHE A 13 -10.22 -4.90 -26.11
CA PHE A 13 -9.64 -3.69 -25.60
C PHE A 13 -10.08 -3.41 -24.16
N GLN A 14 -11.38 -3.52 -23.88
CA GLN A 14 -11.92 -3.30 -22.54
C GLN A 14 -11.35 -4.30 -21.53
N VAL A 15 -11.24 -5.57 -21.89
CA VAL A 15 -10.65 -6.60 -21.04
C VAL A 15 -9.19 -6.29 -20.76
N ASN A 16 -8.42 -5.91 -21.78
CA ASN A 16 -7.01 -5.57 -21.62
C ASN A 16 -6.82 -4.34 -20.75
N GLU A 17 -7.69 -3.32 -20.88
CA GLU A 17 -7.67 -2.14 -20.02
C GLU A 17 -7.95 -2.50 -18.56
N LYS A 18 -8.92 -3.37 -18.32
CA LYS A 18 -9.24 -3.86 -16.96
C LYS A 18 -8.05 -4.61 -16.36
N ARG A 19 -7.41 -5.47 -17.14
CA ARG A 19 -6.21 -6.20 -16.69
C ARG A 19 -5.07 -5.25 -16.36
N ARG A 20 -4.86 -4.22 -17.18
CA ARG A 20 -3.83 -3.21 -16.95
C ARG A 20 -4.10 -2.42 -15.67
N GLN A 21 -5.35 -1.98 -15.46
CA GLN A 21 -5.75 -1.27 -14.24
C GLN A 21 -5.55 -2.13 -13.00
N LEU A 22 -5.92 -3.41 -13.06
CA LEU A 22 -5.74 -4.34 -11.96
C LEU A 22 -4.27 -4.55 -11.64
N LEU A 23 -3.43 -4.68 -12.65
CA LEU A 23 -1.99 -4.80 -12.46
C LEU A 23 -1.41 -3.55 -11.80
N GLN A 24 -1.84 -2.36 -12.21
CA GLN A 24 -1.41 -1.10 -11.60
C GLN A 24 -1.80 -1.04 -10.12
N LEU A 25 -3.04 -1.43 -9.79
CA LEU A 25 -3.49 -1.49 -8.39
C LEU A 25 -2.63 -2.46 -7.58
N ASP A 26 -2.36 -3.65 -8.13
CA ASP A 26 -1.53 -4.65 -7.45
C ASP A 26 -0.12 -4.13 -7.19
N MET A 27 0.47 -3.41 -8.14
CA MET A 27 1.78 -2.80 -7.98
C MET A 27 1.79 -1.73 -6.90
N MET A 28 0.75 -0.88 -6.86
CA MET A 28 0.61 0.15 -5.82
C MET A 28 0.44 -0.46 -4.43
N ILE A 29 -0.38 -1.51 -4.32
CA ILE A 29 -0.58 -2.25 -3.07
C ILE A 29 0.74 -2.82 -2.58
N ALA A 30 1.53 -3.42 -3.47
CA ALA A 30 2.84 -3.98 -3.15
C ALA A 30 3.82 -2.89 -2.69
N ASP A 31 3.81 -1.72 -3.33
CA ASP A 31 4.66 -0.59 -2.94
C ASP A 31 4.32 -0.09 -1.53
N PHE A 32 3.04 0.05 -1.22
CA PHE A 32 2.62 0.45 0.13
C PHE A 32 3.02 -0.60 1.17
N GLU A 33 2.89 -1.89 0.84
CA GLU A 33 3.35 -2.98 1.71
C GLU A 33 4.84 -2.87 2.02
N ARG A 34 5.65 -2.62 1.00
CA ARG A 34 7.09 -2.46 1.17
C ARG A 34 7.43 -1.26 2.04
N MET A 35 6.80 -0.11 1.78
CA MET A 35 7.06 1.11 2.55
C MET A 35 6.65 0.96 4.01
N ALA A 36 5.47 0.38 4.26
CA ALA A 36 5.00 0.14 5.62
C ALA A 36 5.90 -0.86 6.35
N GLY A 37 6.33 -1.92 5.66
CA GLY A 37 7.26 -2.92 6.22
C GLY A 37 8.59 -2.33 6.61
N GLU A 38 9.15 -1.44 5.79
CA GLU A 38 10.41 -0.73 6.09
C GLU A 38 10.26 0.15 7.33
N LEU A 39 9.14 0.86 7.45
CA LEU A 39 8.86 1.69 8.63
C LEU A 39 8.69 0.85 9.89
N GLU A 40 8.03 -0.29 9.81
CA GLU A 40 7.88 -1.22 10.94
C GLU A 40 9.24 -1.70 11.45
N LEU A 41 10.17 -2.01 10.55
CA LEU A 41 11.53 -2.39 10.93
C LEU A 41 12.27 -1.25 11.61
N GLN A 42 12.13 -0.02 11.11
CA GLN A 42 12.74 1.16 11.72
C GLN A 42 12.18 1.43 13.10
N ILE A 43 10.86 1.30 13.27
CA ILE A 43 10.20 1.46 14.56
C ILE A 43 10.73 0.43 15.55
N ALA A 44 10.78 -0.83 15.17
CA ALA A 44 11.29 -1.90 16.02
C ALA A 44 12.74 -1.65 16.44
N ALA A 45 13.58 -1.19 15.53
CA ALA A 45 14.98 -0.86 15.83
C ALA A 45 15.08 0.29 16.84
N GLU A 46 14.30 1.36 16.68
CA GLU A 46 14.28 2.50 17.57
C GLU A 46 13.75 2.13 18.96
N GLU A 47 12.70 1.33 19.02
CA GLU A 47 12.15 0.84 20.29
C GLU A 47 13.17 -0.04 21.04
N LYS A 48 13.85 -0.91 20.33
CA LYS A 48 14.90 -1.76 20.91
C LYS A 48 16.05 -0.91 21.45
N LYS A 49 16.47 0.09 20.69
CA LYS A 49 17.55 1.00 21.07
C LYS A 49 17.18 1.81 22.33
N ALA A 50 15.94 2.28 22.41
CA ALA A 50 15.45 3.05 23.55
C ALA A 50 15.08 2.18 24.75
N GLY A 51 14.80 0.89 24.52
CA GLY A 51 14.32 -0.01 25.57
C GLY A 51 12.87 0.27 25.98
N ILE A 52 12.11 0.99 25.16
CA ILE A 52 10.73 1.42 25.45
C ILE A 52 9.84 1.02 24.29
N THR A 53 8.76 0.30 24.59
CA THR A 53 7.76 -0.11 23.58
C THR A 53 6.41 0.57 23.78
N ASP A 54 6.19 1.21 24.92
CA ASP A 54 4.94 1.92 25.23
C ASP A 54 4.97 3.29 24.53
N ILE A 55 4.09 3.45 23.56
CA ILE A 55 3.96 4.69 22.77
C ILE A 55 3.56 5.89 23.63
N HIS A 56 2.91 5.65 24.78
CA HIS A 56 2.46 6.71 25.69
C HIS A 56 3.51 7.08 26.73
N HIS A 57 4.64 6.35 26.78
CA HIS A 57 5.72 6.68 27.68
C HIS A 57 6.35 8.00 27.26
N PHE A 58 6.65 8.88 28.25
CA PHE A 58 7.19 10.22 27.96
C PHE A 58 8.53 10.17 27.21
N ALA A 59 9.32 9.12 27.40
CA ALA A 59 10.62 8.95 26.74
C ALA A 59 10.56 8.12 25.46
N TYR A 60 9.36 7.81 24.97
CA TYR A 60 9.21 7.10 23.70
C TYR A 60 9.84 7.91 22.57
N PRO A 61 10.65 7.29 21.68
CA PRO A 61 11.34 8.01 20.62
C PRO A 61 10.37 8.79 19.71
N THR A 62 10.64 10.07 19.53
CA THR A 62 9.83 10.95 18.65
C THR A 62 9.78 10.44 17.23
N PHE A 63 10.93 9.95 16.73
CA PHE A 63 11.00 9.35 15.39
C PHE A 63 10.07 8.15 15.27
N ALA A 64 10.08 7.24 16.24
CA ALA A 64 9.25 6.05 16.22
C ALA A 64 7.76 6.40 16.27
N LYS A 65 7.39 7.43 17.04
CA LYS A 65 6.01 7.92 17.13
C LYS A 65 5.53 8.45 15.78
N ALA A 66 6.33 9.28 15.13
CA ALA A 66 6.02 9.82 13.81
C ALA A 66 5.96 8.70 12.75
N ALA A 67 6.89 7.75 12.84
CA ALA A 67 6.93 6.61 11.91
C ALA A 67 5.70 5.69 12.06
N ARG A 68 5.21 5.51 13.29
CA ARG A 68 3.97 4.74 13.53
C ARG A 68 2.77 5.41 12.86
N GLN A 69 2.64 6.71 12.97
CA GLN A 69 1.57 7.47 12.34
C GLN A 69 1.64 7.33 10.82
N ARG A 70 2.84 7.45 10.28
CA ARG A 70 3.07 7.30 8.83
C ARG A 70 2.74 5.89 8.36
N CYS A 71 3.14 4.88 9.13
CA CYS A 71 2.83 3.47 8.83
C CYS A 71 1.32 3.23 8.81
N GLU A 72 0.60 3.76 9.79
CA GLU A 72 -0.87 3.68 9.87
C GLU A 72 -1.51 4.31 8.64
N ASN A 73 -1.06 5.50 8.22
CA ASN A 73 -1.55 6.16 7.02
C ASN A 73 -1.30 5.33 5.76
N LEU A 74 -0.13 4.72 5.65
CA LEU A 74 0.21 3.84 4.52
C LEU A 74 -0.67 2.59 4.50
N ARG A 75 -0.93 2.00 5.67
CA ARG A 75 -1.83 0.84 5.77
C ARG A 75 -3.26 1.18 5.41
N ASP A 76 -3.76 2.36 5.81
CA ASP A 76 -5.09 2.84 5.43
C ASP A 76 -5.18 3.04 3.92
N SER A 77 -4.17 3.63 3.31
CA SER A 77 -4.11 3.80 1.86
C SER A 77 -4.08 2.46 1.13
N GLN A 78 -3.31 1.51 1.65
CA GLN A 78 -3.25 0.14 1.11
C GLN A 78 -4.63 -0.53 1.16
N ALA A 79 -5.33 -0.41 2.29
CA ALA A 79 -6.66 -0.99 2.45
C ALA A 79 -7.66 -0.39 1.45
N ASN A 80 -7.58 0.93 1.21
CA ASN A 80 -8.42 1.59 0.22
C ASN A 80 -8.17 1.06 -1.20
N LEU A 81 -6.91 0.82 -1.55
CA LEU A 81 -6.55 0.26 -2.85
C LEU A 81 -7.05 -1.18 -3.00
N VAL A 82 -6.97 -1.98 -1.94
CA VAL A 82 -7.47 -3.36 -1.93
C VAL A 82 -8.98 -3.37 -2.20
N GLN A 83 -9.73 -2.41 -1.65
CA GLN A 83 -11.17 -2.28 -1.89
C GLN A 83 -11.50 -1.93 -3.34
N GLN A 84 -10.61 -1.25 -4.04
CA GLN A 84 -10.78 -0.92 -5.46
C GLN A 84 -10.53 -2.11 -6.37
N ARG A 85 -9.93 -3.12 -5.86
CA ARG A 85 -9.59 -4.32 -6.59
C ARG A 85 -10.82 -5.25 -6.69
#